data_27ce3be0a0265c7b1304dda4bc1e8bae
#
_entry.id   27ce3be0a0265c7b1304dda4bc1e8bae
#
_cell.length_a   1.000
_cell.length_b   1.000
_cell.length_c   1.000
_cell.angle_alpha   90.00
_cell.angle_beta   90.00
_cell.angle_gamma   90.00
#
_symmetry.space_group_name_H-M   'P 1'
#
loop_
_entity.id
_entity.type
_entity.pdbx_description
1 polymer ?
#
loop_
_entity_poly.entity_id
_entity_poly.type
_entity_poly.pdbx_seq_one_letter_code
_entity_poly.pdbx_strand_id
1 'polypeptide(L)'
;EEVLWGRMYNTGQVCCASKRFLVHKSRAEEFTAKVVEKISAIKRGMPADEDSRLGCLISEKAAIEVEHQVALTVKQGGKIIVGGKRDGAFYDPTVIADVPKTADVAKDMEIFGPVVPIITFDTTEEAIEIANASKFGLCGCVFSVNMKEAFYVANSLECGGAVINGASFFRSFEMPFGGYKFSGIGTEGVMSTFNEMTRTKSVVLKNILK
;
A
#
# COMPACT_ATOMS: atom_id res chain seq x y z
N GLU A 1 -7.55 -5.76 -11.03
CA GLU A 1 -7.00 -6.89 -10.24
C GLU A 1 -5.95 -6.41 -9.23
N GLU A 2 -4.95 -5.62 -9.63
CA GLU A 2 -3.85 -5.17 -8.77
C GLU A 2 -4.30 -4.40 -7.51
N VAL A 3 -5.42 -3.66 -7.56
CA VAL A 3 -6.00 -3.00 -6.38
C VAL A 3 -6.46 -4.04 -5.35
N LEU A 4 -7.13 -5.10 -5.81
CA LEU A 4 -7.59 -6.18 -4.93
C LEU A 4 -6.42 -6.92 -4.32
N TRP A 5 -5.46 -7.32 -5.15
CA TRP A 5 -4.23 -7.96 -4.68
C TRP A 5 -3.47 -7.09 -3.69
N GLY A 6 -3.20 -5.83 -4.07
CA GLY A 6 -2.40 -4.89 -3.28
C GLY A 6 -3.10 -4.37 -2.02
N ARG A 7 -4.43 -4.54 -1.88
CA ARG A 7 -5.17 -4.00 -0.74
C ARG A 7 -5.94 -5.03 0.06
N MET A 8 -6.50 -6.05 -0.57
CA MET A 8 -7.37 -7.01 0.11
C MET A 8 -6.61 -8.22 0.67
N TYR A 9 -5.38 -8.46 0.25
CA TYR A 9 -4.52 -9.50 0.80
C TYR A 9 -4.44 -9.36 2.33
N ASN A 10 -4.64 -10.48 3.04
CA ASN A 10 -4.70 -10.53 4.51
C ASN A 10 -5.65 -9.46 5.11
N THR A 11 -6.77 -9.19 4.44
CA THR A 11 -7.77 -8.19 4.86
C THR A 11 -7.18 -6.78 5.00
N GLY A 12 -6.15 -6.46 4.22
CA GLY A 12 -5.44 -5.18 4.25
C GLY A 12 -4.46 -4.99 5.41
N GLN A 13 -4.25 -6.01 6.21
CA GLN A 13 -3.36 -5.98 7.38
C GLN A 13 -1.92 -6.32 6.98
N VAL A 14 -1.35 -5.52 6.08
CA VAL A 14 0.01 -5.67 5.57
C VAL A 14 0.66 -4.30 5.46
N CYS A 15 1.88 -4.15 5.95
CA CYS A 15 2.60 -2.87 5.94
C CYS A 15 2.85 -2.31 4.53
N CYS A 16 3.12 -3.17 3.54
CA CYS A 16 3.33 -2.77 2.15
C CYS A 16 2.04 -2.80 1.29
N ALA A 17 0.86 -3.04 1.90
CA ALA A 17 -0.41 -2.89 1.18
C ALA A 17 -0.64 -1.43 0.79
N SER A 18 -1.17 -1.20 -0.41
CA SER A 18 -1.49 0.14 -0.90
C SER A 18 -2.51 0.82 0.02
N LYS A 19 -2.12 1.91 0.68
CA LYS A 19 -2.96 2.63 1.66
C LYS A 19 -3.71 3.79 1.02
N ARG A 20 -3.14 4.41 -0.02
CA ARG A 20 -3.67 5.59 -0.71
C ARG A 20 -3.71 5.31 -2.20
N PHE A 21 -4.85 5.58 -2.81
CA PHE A 21 -5.07 5.40 -4.24
C PHE A 21 -5.18 6.77 -4.90
N LEU A 22 -4.05 7.26 -5.41
CA LEU A 22 -3.99 8.50 -6.16
C LEU A 22 -4.42 8.23 -7.59
N VAL A 23 -5.48 8.87 -8.05
CA VAL A 23 -6.07 8.61 -9.36
C VAL A 23 -6.21 9.94 -10.12
N HIS A 24 -5.68 9.98 -11.35
CA HIS A 24 -5.85 11.16 -12.19
C HIS A 24 -7.34 11.47 -12.40
N LYS A 25 -7.72 12.72 -12.24
CA LYS A 25 -9.12 13.17 -12.25
C LYS A 25 -9.91 12.67 -13.45
N SER A 26 -9.30 12.66 -14.65
CA SER A 26 -9.96 12.17 -15.86
C SER A 26 -10.27 10.66 -15.86
N ARG A 27 -9.72 9.91 -14.93
CA ARG A 27 -9.91 8.45 -14.78
C ARG A 27 -10.63 8.06 -13.49
N ALA A 28 -10.91 9.03 -12.63
CA ALA A 28 -11.41 8.75 -11.28
C ALA A 28 -12.76 8.03 -11.30
N GLU A 29 -13.69 8.46 -12.14
CA GLU A 29 -15.01 7.84 -12.27
C GLU A 29 -14.91 6.37 -12.77
N GLU A 30 -14.19 6.15 -13.88
CA GLU A 30 -13.99 4.82 -14.45
C GLU A 30 -13.27 3.89 -13.46
N PHE A 31 -12.22 4.38 -12.82
CA PHE A 31 -11.45 3.63 -11.81
C PHE A 31 -12.35 3.23 -10.63
N THR A 32 -13.08 4.19 -10.07
CA THR A 32 -13.97 3.98 -8.94
C THR A 32 -15.04 2.94 -9.27
N ALA A 33 -15.69 3.06 -10.43
CA ALA A 33 -16.71 2.11 -10.86
C ALA A 33 -16.18 0.68 -10.96
N LYS A 34 -15.01 0.49 -11.60
CA LYS A 34 -14.37 -0.83 -11.72
C LYS A 34 -13.93 -1.41 -10.38
N VAL A 35 -13.43 -0.57 -9.47
CA VAL A 35 -13.03 -1.01 -8.12
C VAL A 35 -14.26 -1.41 -7.30
N VAL A 36 -15.33 -0.63 -7.35
CA VAL A 36 -16.60 -0.93 -6.67
C VAL A 36 -17.19 -2.25 -7.17
N GLU A 37 -17.24 -2.46 -8.50
CA GLU A 37 -17.73 -3.72 -9.09
C GLU A 37 -16.97 -4.93 -8.51
N LYS A 38 -15.65 -4.89 -8.53
CA LYS A 38 -14.82 -6.00 -8.05
C LYS A 38 -14.88 -6.19 -6.54
N ILE A 39 -14.88 -5.12 -5.78
CA ILE A 39 -14.95 -5.16 -4.32
C ILE A 39 -16.32 -5.67 -3.85
N SER A 40 -17.40 -5.29 -4.50
CA SER A 40 -18.75 -5.77 -4.18
C SER A 40 -18.93 -7.29 -4.39
N ALA A 41 -18.09 -7.90 -5.23
CA ALA A 41 -18.10 -9.33 -5.45
C ALA A 41 -17.30 -10.14 -4.40
N ILE A 42 -16.57 -9.46 -3.50
CA ILE A 42 -15.77 -10.13 -2.47
C ILE A 42 -16.68 -10.67 -1.38
N LYS A 43 -16.70 -11.99 -1.20
CA LYS A 43 -17.40 -12.66 -0.12
C LYS A 43 -16.50 -12.70 1.12
N ARG A 44 -16.94 -12.06 2.20
CA ARG A 44 -16.29 -12.22 3.51
C ARG A 44 -16.80 -13.48 4.22
N GLY A 45 -15.96 -14.11 5.00
CA GLY A 45 -16.32 -15.29 5.77
C GLY A 45 -15.17 -15.79 6.62
N MET A 46 -15.40 -16.88 7.34
CA MET A 46 -14.35 -17.51 8.13
C MET A 46 -13.26 -18.08 7.21
N PRO A 47 -11.99 -18.12 7.67
CA PRO A 47 -10.89 -18.67 6.87
C PRO A 47 -11.07 -20.14 6.45
N ALA A 48 -11.87 -20.91 7.18
CA ALA A 48 -12.19 -22.30 6.87
C ALA A 48 -13.28 -22.45 5.78
N ASP A 49 -13.96 -21.39 5.42
CA ASP A 49 -15.01 -21.42 4.39
C ASP A 49 -14.36 -21.35 2.99
N GLU A 50 -14.55 -22.35 2.18
CA GLU A 50 -13.92 -22.44 0.84
C GLU A 50 -14.28 -21.27 -0.08
N ASP A 51 -15.47 -20.72 0.06
CA ASP A 51 -15.96 -19.57 -0.71
C ASP A 51 -15.47 -18.22 -0.18
N SER A 52 -14.89 -18.18 1.01
CA SER A 52 -14.39 -16.94 1.60
C SER A 52 -13.22 -16.37 0.80
N ARG A 53 -13.25 -15.07 0.54
CA ARG A 53 -12.17 -14.31 -0.12
C ARG A 53 -11.61 -13.20 0.75
N LEU A 54 -12.27 -12.91 1.86
CA LEU A 54 -11.83 -11.92 2.84
C LEU A 54 -12.16 -12.41 4.25
N GLY A 55 -11.15 -12.58 5.07
CA GLY A 55 -11.28 -12.99 6.47
C GLY A 55 -11.61 -11.83 7.41
N CYS A 56 -11.58 -12.11 8.70
CA CYS A 56 -11.69 -11.10 9.75
C CYS A 56 -10.35 -10.35 9.96
N LEU A 57 -10.42 -9.23 10.64
CA LEU A 57 -9.25 -8.58 11.22
C LEU A 57 -8.72 -9.38 12.42
N ILE A 58 -7.50 -9.07 12.85
CA ILE A 58 -6.82 -9.78 13.95
C ILE A 58 -7.64 -9.78 15.26
N SER A 59 -8.50 -8.78 15.45
CA SER A 59 -9.35 -8.66 16.62
C SER A 59 -10.52 -7.69 16.35
N GLU A 60 -11.56 -7.78 17.17
CA GLU A 60 -12.65 -6.80 17.16
C GLU A 60 -12.14 -5.38 17.45
N LYS A 61 -11.15 -5.23 18.34
CA LYS A 61 -10.51 -3.93 18.60
C LYS A 61 -9.91 -3.32 17.34
N ALA A 62 -9.24 -4.14 16.51
CA ALA A 62 -8.70 -3.67 15.23
C ALA A 62 -9.81 -3.24 14.26
N ALA A 63 -10.94 -3.96 14.24
CA ALA A 63 -12.09 -3.61 13.41
C ALA A 63 -12.76 -2.31 13.88
N ILE A 64 -12.86 -2.06 15.18
CA ILE A 64 -13.33 -0.80 15.76
C ILE A 64 -12.42 0.37 15.35
N GLU A 65 -11.10 0.17 15.38
CA GLU A 65 -10.14 1.20 14.93
C GLU A 65 -10.32 1.54 13.45
N VAL A 66 -10.48 0.51 12.59
CA VAL A 66 -10.77 0.73 11.16
C VAL A 66 -12.09 1.49 10.97
N GLU A 67 -13.14 1.12 11.70
CA GLU A 67 -14.43 1.82 11.68
C GLU A 67 -14.29 3.30 12.06
N HIS A 68 -13.55 3.58 13.14
CA HIS A 68 -13.26 4.94 13.57
C HIS A 68 -12.47 5.75 12.52
N GLN A 69 -11.44 5.18 11.92
CA GLN A 69 -10.64 5.83 10.88
C GLN A 69 -11.44 6.09 9.61
N VAL A 70 -12.33 5.18 9.23
CA VAL A 70 -13.27 5.38 8.11
C VAL A 70 -14.25 6.49 8.43
N ALA A 71 -14.86 6.50 9.63
CA ALA A 71 -15.76 7.56 10.06
C ALA A 71 -15.07 8.93 10.07
N LEU A 72 -13.81 9.00 10.52
CA LEU A 72 -13.02 10.23 10.47
C LEU A 72 -12.78 10.69 9.03
N THR A 73 -12.44 9.76 8.12
CA THR A 73 -12.24 10.08 6.70
C THR A 73 -13.52 10.64 6.08
N VAL A 74 -14.68 10.08 6.41
CA VAL A 74 -15.99 10.60 5.97
C VAL A 74 -16.27 11.98 6.56
N LYS A 75 -16.00 12.18 7.84
CA LYS A 75 -16.13 13.50 8.49
C LYS A 75 -15.26 14.57 7.83
N GLN A 76 -14.11 14.17 7.30
CA GLN A 76 -13.18 15.05 6.57
C GLN A 76 -13.58 15.27 5.10
N GLY A 77 -14.65 14.66 4.61
CA GLY A 77 -15.21 14.92 3.28
C GLY A 77 -15.24 13.72 2.33
N GLY A 78 -14.64 12.59 2.69
CA GLY A 78 -14.72 11.36 1.92
C GLY A 78 -16.14 10.79 1.88
N LYS A 79 -16.48 10.04 0.81
CA LYS A 79 -17.79 9.43 0.63
C LYS A 79 -17.65 7.92 0.52
N ILE A 80 -18.29 7.16 1.39
CA ILE A 80 -18.38 5.71 1.27
C ILE A 80 -19.27 5.37 0.06
N ILE A 81 -18.71 4.63 -0.89
CA ILE A 81 -19.43 4.18 -2.10
C ILE A 81 -19.94 2.74 -1.88
N VAL A 82 -19.16 1.89 -1.22
CA VAL A 82 -19.53 0.51 -0.88
C VAL A 82 -18.84 0.10 0.42
N GLY A 83 -19.43 -0.81 1.16
CA GLY A 83 -18.89 -1.33 2.42
C GLY A 83 -19.15 -0.43 3.63
N GLY A 84 -18.17 -0.27 4.51
CA GLY A 84 -18.22 0.61 5.67
C GLY A 84 -18.95 0.02 6.89
N LYS A 85 -19.22 -1.29 6.92
CA LYS A 85 -19.92 -1.93 8.04
C LYS A 85 -19.01 -2.90 8.77
N ARG A 86 -19.07 -2.88 10.09
CA ARG A 86 -18.41 -3.80 11.00
C ARG A 86 -19.38 -4.83 11.55
N ASP A 87 -18.89 -6.04 11.78
CA ASP A 87 -19.59 -7.11 12.46
C ASP A 87 -18.56 -7.92 13.26
N GLY A 88 -18.48 -7.67 14.57
CA GLY A 88 -17.41 -8.20 15.41
C GLY A 88 -16.03 -7.80 14.88
N ALA A 89 -15.19 -8.79 14.61
CA ALA A 89 -13.86 -8.59 14.01
C ALA A 89 -13.88 -8.46 12.48
N PHE A 90 -15.02 -8.64 11.83
CA PHE A 90 -15.16 -8.45 10.39
C PHE A 90 -15.40 -6.99 10.05
N TYR A 91 -14.76 -6.52 8.98
CA TYR A 91 -15.03 -5.24 8.37
C TYR A 91 -15.27 -5.43 6.87
N ASP A 92 -16.31 -4.82 6.33
CA ASP A 92 -16.63 -4.97 4.90
C ASP A 92 -15.52 -4.36 4.03
N PRO A 93 -15.19 -4.98 2.89
CA PRO A 93 -14.34 -4.34 1.90
C PRO A 93 -14.98 -3.03 1.46
N THR A 94 -14.25 -1.94 1.60
CA THR A 94 -14.79 -0.58 1.58
C THR A 94 -14.08 0.29 0.55
N VAL A 95 -14.85 1.08 -0.21
CA VAL A 95 -14.34 2.14 -1.09
C VAL A 95 -14.81 3.48 -0.58
N ILE A 96 -13.87 4.41 -0.40
CA ILE A 96 -14.13 5.80 -0.06
C ILE A 96 -13.66 6.66 -1.22
N ALA A 97 -14.58 7.31 -1.92
CA ALA A 97 -14.28 8.26 -2.99
C ALA A 97 -14.26 9.71 -2.46
N ASP A 98 -13.84 10.64 -3.33
CA ASP A 98 -13.80 12.07 -3.05
C ASP A 98 -12.99 12.44 -1.80
N VAL A 99 -11.96 11.65 -1.47
CA VAL A 99 -11.13 11.91 -0.28
C VAL A 99 -10.33 13.19 -0.51
N PRO A 100 -10.49 14.22 0.34
CA PRO A 100 -9.71 15.44 0.23
C PRO A 100 -8.21 15.19 0.42
N LYS A 101 -7.36 15.91 -0.33
CA LYS A 101 -5.90 15.87 -0.20
C LYS A 101 -5.40 16.29 1.20
N THR A 102 -6.25 17.01 1.95
CA THR A 102 -5.98 17.45 3.33
C THR A 102 -6.39 16.44 4.40
N ALA A 103 -7.15 15.41 4.04
CA ALA A 103 -7.61 14.39 4.99
C ALA A 103 -6.42 13.60 5.59
N ASP A 104 -6.59 13.13 6.80
CA ASP A 104 -5.52 12.40 7.52
C ASP A 104 -5.09 11.14 6.77
N VAL A 105 -6.06 10.43 6.14
CA VAL A 105 -5.79 9.25 5.33
C VAL A 105 -5.02 9.57 4.04
N ALA A 106 -5.09 10.80 3.56
CA ALA A 106 -4.28 11.25 2.42
C ALA A 106 -2.81 11.52 2.78
N LYS A 107 -2.48 11.53 4.08
CA LYS A 107 -1.15 11.82 4.63
C LYS A 107 -0.61 10.62 5.40
N ASP A 108 -0.77 10.62 6.70
CA ASP A 108 -0.08 9.71 7.65
C ASP A 108 -1.00 8.68 8.31
N MET A 109 -2.32 8.84 8.25
CA MET A 109 -3.23 7.87 8.84
C MET A 109 -3.25 6.58 8.03
N GLU A 110 -2.79 5.51 8.66
CA GLU A 110 -2.80 4.18 8.09
C GLU A 110 -4.07 3.43 8.53
N ILE A 111 -4.98 3.18 7.57
CA ILE A 111 -6.11 2.28 7.82
C ILE A 111 -5.61 0.84 7.58
N PHE A 112 -5.38 0.07 8.66
CA PHE A 112 -4.87 -1.29 8.60
C PHE A 112 -6.02 -2.30 8.45
N GLY A 113 -6.73 -2.21 7.33
CA GLY A 113 -7.96 -2.92 7.02
C GLY A 113 -8.34 -2.85 5.54
N PRO A 114 -9.44 -3.47 5.11
CA PRO A 114 -9.80 -3.64 3.70
C PRO A 114 -10.47 -2.38 3.12
N VAL A 115 -9.78 -1.25 3.17
CA VAL A 115 -10.33 0.06 2.78
C VAL A 115 -9.50 0.68 1.65
N VAL A 116 -10.17 1.15 0.59
CA VAL A 116 -9.62 1.82 -0.59
C VAL A 116 -10.02 3.30 -0.58
N PRO A 117 -9.21 4.20 0.01
CA PRO A 117 -9.45 5.64 -0.11
C PRO A 117 -8.92 6.14 -1.45
N ILE A 118 -9.77 6.81 -2.23
CA ILE A 118 -9.46 7.35 -3.55
C ILE A 118 -9.31 8.87 -3.46
N ILE A 119 -8.14 9.36 -3.84
CA ILE A 119 -7.74 10.76 -3.85
C ILE A 119 -7.47 11.14 -5.30
N THR A 120 -8.02 12.25 -5.77
CA THR A 120 -7.80 12.69 -7.15
C THR A 120 -6.67 13.70 -7.24
N PHE A 121 -5.98 13.69 -8.39
CA PHE A 121 -4.96 14.67 -8.76
C PHE A 121 -5.12 15.12 -10.22
N ASP A 122 -4.54 16.27 -10.56
CA ASP A 122 -4.63 16.86 -11.89
C ASP A 122 -3.32 16.74 -12.69
N THR A 123 -2.15 16.70 -12.03
CA THR A 123 -0.83 16.59 -12.70
C THR A 123 0.04 15.52 -12.05
N THR A 124 0.99 14.99 -12.80
CA THR A 124 1.95 14.00 -12.32
C THR A 124 2.77 14.54 -11.15
N GLU A 125 3.18 15.81 -11.22
CA GLU A 125 3.93 16.50 -10.16
C GLU A 125 3.11 16.57 -8.86
N GLU A 126 1.84 16.90 -8.96
CA GLU A 126 0.92 16.93 -7.82
C GLU A 126 0.78 15.53 -7.20
N ALA A 127 0.67 14.48 -8.01
CA ALA A 127 0.62 13.11 -7.50
C ALA A 127 1.88 12.74 -6.72
N ILE A 128 3.05 13.11 -7.22
CA ILE A 128 4.34 12.89 -6.54
C ILE A 128 4.38 13.69 -5.22
N GLU A 129 3.95 14.93 -5.23
CA GLU A 129 3.89 15.78 -4.03
C GLU A 129 2.99 15.15 -2.95
N ILE A 130 1.76 14.75 -3.32
CA ILE A 130 0.84 14.08 -2.38
C ILE A 130 1.43 12.77 -1.88
N ALA A 131 2.05 11.97 -2.76
CA ALA A 131 2.65 10.70 -2.37
C ALA A 131 3.77 10.89 -1.36
N ASN A 132 4.63 11.89 -1.58
CA ASN A 132 5.80 12.17 -0.75
C ASN A 132 5.51 13.01 0.51
N ALA A 133 4.30 13.58 0.64
CA ALA A 133 3.92 14.38 1.80
C ALA A 133 3.84 13.58 3.12
N SER A 134 3.79 12.25 3.04
CA SER A 134 3.79 11.39 4.22
C SER A 134 5.17 11.32 4.89
N LYS A 135 5.17 11.22 6.22
CA LYS A 135 6.37 10.89 6.99
C LYS A 135 6.84 9.44 6.85
N PHE A 136 6.06 8.61 6.17
CA PHE A 136 6.39 7.23 5.85
C PHE A 136 6.80 7.07 4.37
N GLY A 137 7.57 6.03 4.07
CA GLY A 137 8.03 5.74 2.72
C GLY A 137 8.49 4.28 2.58
N LEU A 138 7.57 3.32 2.81
CA LEU A 138 7.93 1.90 2.68
C LEU A 138 7.90 1.45 1.22
N CYS A 139 6.71 1.43 0.62
CA CYS A 139 6.51 0.99 -0.75
C CYS A 139 5.55 1.91 -1.50
N GLY A 140 5.76 2.04 -2.80
CA GLY A 140 4.85 2.72 -3.71
C GLY A 140 4.67 1.96 -5.01
N CYS A 141 3.71 2.38 -5.81
CA CYS A 141 3.52 1.85 -7.15
C CYS A 141 2.95 2.93 -8.08
N VAL A 142 3.20 2.75 -9.37
CA VAL A 142 2.67 3.61 -10.42
C VAL A 142 2.14 2.77 -11.58
N PHE A 143 1.00 3.16 -12.12
CA PHE A 143 0.37 2.54 -13.29
C PHE A 143 0.35 3.54 -14.44
N SER A 144 1.07 3.25 -15.51
CA SER A 144 1.07 4.06 -16.73
C SER A 144 1.48 3.21 -17.94
N VAL A 145 0.87 3.47 -19.08
CA VAL A 145 1.32 2.92 -20.37
C VAL A 145 2.50 3.71 -20.93
N ASN A 146 2.72 4.93 -20.46
CA ASN A 146 3.88 5.75 -20.77
C ASN A 146 5.04 5.37 -19.83
N MET A 147 5.93 4.51 -20.30
CA MET A 147 7.05 4.02 -19.49
C MET A 147 8.01 5.13 -19.04
N LYS A 148 8.21 6.19 -19.85
CA LYS A 148 9.04 7.34 -19.45
C LYS A 148 8.47 8.04 -18.22
N GLU A 149 7.17 8.27 -18.22
CA GLU A 149 6.45 8.85 -17.09
C GLU A 149 6.45 7.91 -15.89
N ALA A 150 6.19 6.60 -16.11
CA ALA A 150 6.21 5.60 -15.04
C ALA A 150 7.57 5.57 -14.32
N PHE A 151 8.69 5.58 -15.06
CA PHE A 151 10.03 5.66 -14.47
C PHE A 151 10.28 7.00 -13.77
N TYR A 152 9.80 8.10 -14.32
CA TYR A 152 9.90 9.41 -13.67
C TYR A 152 9.21 9.40 -12.31
N VAL A 153 7.96 8.93 -12.26
CA VAL A 153 7.21 8.83 -11.00
C VAL A 153 7.90 7.87 -10.04
N ALA A 154 8.24 6.65 -10.48
CA ALA A 154 8.86 5.64 -9.61
C ALA A 154 10.17 6.14 -8.97
N ASN A 155 11.01 6.85 -9.71
CA ASN A 155 12.25 7.44 -9.21
C ASN A 155 12.02 8.66 -8.30
N SER A 156 10.87 9.33 -8.43
CA SER A 156 10.52 10.51 -7.62
C SER A 156 9.82 10.15 -6.31
N LEU A 157 9.35 8.90 -6.17
CA LEU A 157 8.75 8.44 -4.92
C LEU A 157 9.82 8.28 -3.84
N GLU A 158 9.62 8.92 -2.70
CA GLU A 158 10.49 8.79 -1.52
C GLU A 158 10.12 7.54 -0.70
N CYS A 159 10.37 6.36 -1.29
CA CYS A 159 10.08 5.06 -0.68
C CYS A 159 11.17 4.05 -0.99
N GLY A 160 11.26 3.00 -0.17
CA GLY A 160 12.28 1.96 -0.30
C GLY A 160 12.05 1.01 -1.47
N GLY A 161 10.80 0.88 -1.96
CA GLY A 161 10.46 0.07 -3.12
C GLY A 161 9.38 0.73 -3.97
N ALA A 162 9.59 0.83 -5.29
CA ALA A 162 8.60 1.34 -6.23
C ALA A 162 8.34 0.30 -7.33
N VAL A 163 7.06 -0.04 -7.54
CA VAL A 163 6.62 -1.01 -8.54
C VAL A 163 5.95 -0.30 -9.71
N ILE A 164 6.34 -0.62 -10.93
CA ILE A 164 5.69 -0.11 -12.15
C ILE A 164 4.71 -1.17 -12.66
N ASN A 165 3.45 -0.78 -12.86
CA ASN A 165 2.36 -1.60 -13.37
C ASN A 165 2.06 -2.87 -12.56
N GLY A 166 2.31 -2.81 -11.26
CA GLY A 166 1.97 -3.85 -10.29
C GLY A 166 1.63 -3.23 -8.93
N ALA A 167 1.04 -4.00 -8.05
CA ALA A 167 0.76 -3.55 -6.68
C ALA A 167 2.05 -3.32 -5.89
N SER A 168 2.05 -2.36 -4.97
CA SER A 168 3.19 -2.05 -4.08
C SER A 168 3.63 -3.24 -3.23
N PHE A 169 2.79 -4.25 -3.14
CA PHE A 169 3.03 -5.51 -2.44
C PHE A 169 3.95 -6.46 -3.23
N PHE A 170 4.14 -6.27 -4.54
CA PHE A 170 4.97 -7.16 -5.36
C PHE A 170 6.42 -7.17 -4.88
N ARG A 171 6.99 -8.37 -4.73
CA ARG A 171 8.35 -8.57 -4.27
C ARG A 171 8.94 -9.86 -4.82
N SER A 172 10.19 -9.83 -5.28
CA SER A 172 11.01 -11.02 -5.52
C SER A 172 11.97 -11.27 -4.36
N PHE A 173 12.54 -12.45 -4.29
CA PHE A 173 13.48 -12.82 -3.20
C PHE A 173 14.78 -12.02 -3.23
N GLU A 174 15.17 -11.53 -4.40
CA GLU A 174 16.40 -10.75 -4.59
C GLU A 174 16.21 -9.27 -4.25
N MET A 175 14.96 -8.80 -4.22
CA MET A 175 14.67 -7.39 -3.93
C MET A 175 14.98 -7.07 -2.47
N PRO A 176 15.85 -6.10 -2.20
CA PRO A 176 15.97 -5.57 -0.84
C PRO A 176 14.65 -4.93 -0.42
N PHE A 177 14.26 -5.18 0.83
CA PHE A 177 13.04 -4.62 1.43
C PHE A 177 13.41 -3.71 2.59
N GLY A 178 13.08 -2.46 2.47
CA GLY A 178 13.33 -1.43 3.49
C GLY A 178 12.53 -0.20 3.22
N GLY A 179 12.50 0.72 4.14
CA GLY A 179 11.72 1.95 4.06
C GLY A 179 12.59 3.20 4.16
N TYR A 180 12.05 4.28 3.63
CA TYR A 180 12.58 5.63 3.82
C TYR A 180 11.84 6.30 4.99
N LYS A 181 12.36 7.41 5.46
CA LYS A 181 11.75 8.22 6.52
C LYS A 181 11.49 7.38 7.78
N PHE A 182 10.29 7.45 8.38
CA PHE A 182 9.93 6.66 9.57
C PHE A 182 9.53 5.20 9.27
N SER A 183 9.56 4.77 8.02
CA SER A 183 9.29 3.36 7.69
C SER A 183 10.45 2.42 7.99
N GLY A 184 11.61 2.92 8.38
CA GLY A 184 12.71 2.12 8.88
C GLY A 184 14.08 2.60 8.45
N ILE A 185 15.10 1.91 8.96
CA ILE A 185 16.51 2.05 8.61
C ILE A 185 17.05 0.67 8.25
N GLY A 186 17.99 0.62 7.29
CA GLY A 186 18.51 -0.65 6.78
C GLY A 186 17.53 -1.36 5.82
N THR A 187 17.90 -2.53 5.37
CA THR A 187 17.14 -3.33 4.41
C THR A 187 17.17 -4.80 4.76
N GLU A 188 16.02 -5.46 4.64
CA GLU A 188 15.91 -6.92 4.67
C GLU A 188 16.10 -7.49 3.27
N GLY A 189 16.47 -8.75 3.17
CA GLY A 189 16.65 -9.48 1.92
C GLY A 189 17.81 -10.45 2.05
N VAL A 190 17.86 -11.49 1.20
CA VAL A 190 18.87 -12.56 1.33
C VAL A 190 20.29 -11.98 1.36
N MET A 191 20.64 -11.20 0.35
CA MET A 191 21.99 -10.62 0.25
C MET A 191 22.20 -9.44 1.20
N SER A 192 21.18 -8.61 1.43
CA SER A 192 21.28 -7.50 2.36
C SER A 192 21.53 -8.00 3.77
N THR A 193 20.74 -8.95 4.24
CA THR A 193 20.89 -9.55 5.56
C THR A 193 22.22 -10.26 5.71
N PHE A 194 22.66 -11.02 4.68
CA PHE A 194 23.97 -11.65 4.69
C PHE A 194 25.11 -10.63 4.86
N ASN A 195 25.07 -9.54 4.12
CA ASN A 195 26.09 -8.49 4.20
C ASN A 195 26.08 -7.77 5.55
N GLU A 196 24.91 -7.54 6.14
CA GLU A 196 24.79 -6.91 7.47
C GLU A 196 25.27 -7.81 8.60
N MET A 197 25.08 -9.13 8.48
CA MET A 197 25.50 -10.12 9.48
C MET A 197 26.96 -10.57 9.34
N THR A 198 27.67 -10.13 8.29
CA THR A 198 29.04 -10.51 8.02
C THR A 198 29.95 -9.30 7.93
N ARG A 199 31.26 -9.54 8.01
CA ARG A 199 32.29 -8.50 7.81
C ARG A 199 33.33 -9.01 6.81
N THR A 200 33.70 -8.17 5.87
CA THR A 200 34.79 -8.44 4.94
C THR A 200 36.12 -8.41 5.70
N LYS A 201 36.95 -9.44 5.52
CA LYS A 201 38.32 -9.51 6.05
C LYS A 201 39.27 -9.72 4.90
N SER A 202 40.29 -8.89 4.78
CA SER A 202 41.38 -9.08 3.84
C SER A 202 42.46 -9.98 4.44
N VAL A 203 42.84 -11.03 3.75
CA VAL A 203 43.98 -11.89 4.10
C VAL A 203 45.00 -11.78 2.99
N VAL A 204 46.18 -11.29 3.32
CA VAL A 204 47.28 -11.11 2.36
C VAL A 204 48.34 -12.15 2.66
N LEU A 205 48.65 -13.00 1.69
CA LEU A 205 49.78 -13.94 1.72
C LEU A 205 50.97 -13.31 1.00
N LYS A 206 52.04 -13.07 1.73
CA LYS A 206 53.28 -12.45 1.16
C LYS A 206 54.46 -13.37 1.36
N ASN A 207 55.29 -13.51 0.34
CA ASN A 207 56.54 -14.31 0.38
C ASN A 207 56.36 -15.80 0.75
N ILE A 208 55.30 -16.43 0.29
CA ILE A 208 55.00 -17.86 0.54
C ILE A 208 55.80 -18.84 -0.29
N LEU A 209 56.37 -18.35 -1.39
CA LEU A 209 57.28 -19.14 -2.24
C LEU A 209 58.72 -18.71 -1.94
N LYS A 210 59.47 -19.53 -1.26
CA LYS A 210 60.90 -19.51 -1.22
C LYS A 210 61.47 -20.66 -2.08
#